data_fd3aa9b394d49b231f55e34c94765c20
#
_entry.id   fd3aa9b394d49b231f55e34c94765c20
#
_cell.length_a   1.000
_cell.length_b   1.000
_cell.length_c   1.000
_cell.angle_alpha   90.00
_cell.angle_beta   90.00
_cell.angle_gamma   90.00
#
_symmetry.space_group_name_H-M   'P 1'
#
loop_
_entity.id
_entity.type
_entity.pdbx_description
1 polymer ?
#
loop_
_entity_poly.entity_id
_entity_poly.type
_entity_poly.pdbx_seq_one_letter_code
_entity_poly.pdbx_strand_id
1 'polypeptide(L)'
;MAVWAISDLHLPAHQKPMDVFGPHWQNHFERIREDWLERVSGEDVVLLPGDLSWAMHLEEALEDLSRIGALPGRKILLRGNHDYWWSSIGRVRRALPEGCYAIQNDCLFMDGLLFAGSRGWQIPAEPEGDSDDARIYRRERQRLEMSLASARARSADAPLIALMHYPPRTEAAEGFSDILRRYGAAVVVYGHLHGAGLAGALRGEVDGIDYHQVSCDGLGFRLDCIRP
;
A
#
# COMPACT_ATOMS: atom_id res chain seq x y z
N MET A 1 7.84 18.51 -4.75
CA MET A 1 7.60 17.05 -4.76
C MET A 1 6.37 16.78 -3.91
N ALA A 2 5.31 16.38 -4.56
CA ALA A 2 4.11 15.89 -3.87
C ALA A 2 4.21 14.39 -3.59
N VAL A 3 3.43 13.90 -2.63
CA VAL A 3 3.25 12.48 -2.35
C VAL A 3 1.79 12.13 -2.59
N TRP A 4 1.56 11.20 -3.49
CA TRP A 4 0.26 10.68 -3.89
C TRP A 4 0.09 9.23 -3.44
N ALA A 5 -1.11 8.75 -3.32
CA ALA A 5 -1.38 7.35 -3.04
C ALA A 5 -2.62 6.82 -3.75
N ILE A 6 -2.57 5.54 -4.13
CA ILE A 6 -3.69 4.75 -4.60
C ILE A 6 -3.33 3.27 -4.45
N SER A 7 -4.29 2.41 -4.14
CA SER A 7 -4.09 0.97 -4.03
C SER A 7 -5.17 0.17 -4.75
N ASP A 8 -5.04 -1.14 -4.69
CA ASP A 8 -6.05 -2.07 -5.18
C ASP A 8 -6.35 -1.84 -6.67
N LEU A 9 -5.29 -1.67 -7.47
CA LEU A 9 -5.40 -1.44 -8.90
C LEU A 9 -5.96 -2.66 -9.62
N HIS A 10 -5.72 -3.86 -9.08
CA HIS A 10 -6.23 -5.12 -9.58
C HIS A 10 -6.13 -5.25 -11.11
N LEU A 11 -4.94 -4.97 -11.64
CA LEU A 11 -4.71 -5.07 -13.07
C LEU A 11 -4.91 -6.51 -13.55
N PRO A 12 -5.42 -6.71 -14.78
CA PRO A 12 -6.04 -7.97 -15.18
C PRO A 12 -5.08 -9.12 -15.48
N ALA A 13 -3.79 -8.90 -15.60
CA ALA A 13 -2.81 -9.92 -16.00
C ALA A 13 -3.34 -10.87 -17.10
N HIS A 14 -3.97 -10.33 -18.11
CA HIS A 14 -4.61 -10.98 -19.24
C HIS A 14 -5.97 -11.68 -19.01
N GLN A 15 -6.46 -11.89 -17.77
CA GLN A 15 -7.56 -12.83 -17.57
C GLN A 15 -8.69 -12.45 -16.60
N LYS A 16 -8.56 -11.37 -15.81
CA LYS A 16 -9.59 -11.02 -14.81
C LYS A 16 -10.05 -9.58 -14.94
N PRO A 17 -11.06 -9.30 -15.76
CA PRO A 17 -11.65 -7.97 -15.83
C PRO A 17 -12.34 -7.64 -14.50
N MET A 18 -12.12 -6.43 -13.98
CA MET A 18 -12.70 -5.99 -12.72
C MET A 18 -14.18 -5.63 -12.79
N ASP A 19 -14.73 -5.43 -13.97
CA ASP A 19 -16.18 -5.14 -14.20
C ASP A 19 -17.11 -6.27 -13.74
N VAL A 20 -16.59 -7.48 -13.51
CA VAL A 20 -17.33 -8.56 -12.84
C VAL A 20 -17.76 -8.21 -11.40
N PHE A 21 -17.09 -7.26 -10.76
CA PHE A 21 -17.44 -6.75 -9.43
C PHE A 21 -18.39 -5.54 -9.48
N GLY A 22 -18.85 -5.18 -10.67
CA GLY A 22 -19.84 -4.15 -10.88
C GLY A 22 -19.44 -3.15 -11.97
N PRO A 23 -20.45 -2.48 -12.58
CA PRO A 23 -20.22 -1.60 -13.73
C PRO A 23 -19.35 -0.38 -13.41
N HIS A 24 -19.20 0.00 -12.12
CA HIS A 24 -18.35 1.10 -11.70
C HIS A 24 -16.86 0.82 -11.90
N TRP A 25 -16.46 -0.48 -12.00
CA TRP A 25 -15.08 -0.90 -12.30
C TRP A 25 -14.74 -0.85 -13.80
N GLN A 26 -15.72 -0.58 -14.66
CA GLN A 26 -15.47 -0.52 -16.10
C GLN A 26 -14.43 0.56 -16.42
N ASN A 27 -13.40 0.17 -17.18
CA ASN A 27 -12.27 1.02 -17.56
C ASN A 27 -11.57 1.70 -16.35
N HIS A 28 -11.58 1.05 -15.20
CA HIS A 28 -11.05 1.62 -13.96
C HIS A 28 -9.59 2.08 -14.10
N PHE A 29 -8.72 1.27 -14.71
CA PHE A 29 -7.31 1.65 -14.86
C PHE A 29 -7.11 2.82 -15.81
N GLU A 30 -7.89 2.95 -16.88
CA GLU A 30 -7.79 4.11 -17.76
C GLU A 30 -8.20 5.40 -17.04
N ARG A 31 -9.22 5.34 -16.19
CA ARG A 31 -9.62 6.48 -15.34
C ARG A 31 -8.52 6.86 -14.35
N ILE A 32 -7.89 5.86 -13.70
CA ILE A 32 -6.74 6.08 -12.81
C ILE A 32 -5.59 6.71 -13.62
N ARG A 33 -5.31 6.18 -14.80
CA ARG A 33 -4.23 6.65 -15.66
C ARG A 33 -4.43 8.09 -16.11
N GLU A 34 -5.64 8.48 -16.48
CA GLU A 34 -5.99 9.86 -16.86
C GLU A 34 -5.74 10.83 -15.70
N ASP A 35 -6.28 10.55 -14.49
CA ASP A 35 -6.05 11.37 -13.29
C ASP A 35 -4.55 11.43 -12.92
N TRP A 36 -3.83 10.31 -13.04
CA TRP A 36 -2.41 10.24 -12.76
C TRP A 36 -1.59 11.11 -13.70
N LEU A 37 -1.83 11.03 -15.02
CA LEU A 37 -1.13 11.83 -16.02
C LEU A 37 -1.42 13.33 -15.91
N GLU A 38 -2.61 13.70 -15.46
CA GLU A 38 -2.99 15.10 -15.23
C GLU A 38 -2.30 15.73 -14.03
N ARG A 39 -2.12 14.95 -12.93
CA ARG A 39 -1.79 15.51 -11.61
C ARG A 39 -0.38 15.20 -11.12
N VAL A 40 0.22 14.12 -11.55
CA VAL A 40 1.51 13.64 -11.03
C VAL A 40 2.64 14.08 -11.95
N SER A 41 3.67 14.69 -11.36
CA SER A 41 4.91 15.05 -12.07
C SER A 41 5.98 13.95 -11.97
N GLY A 42 7.03 14.04 -12.78
CA GLY A 42 8.16 13.10 -12.74
C GLY A 42 8.91 13.08 -11.40
N GLU A 43 8.87 14.19 -10.66
CA GLU A 43 9.58 14.35 -9.38
C GLU A 43 8.76 13.88 -8.17
N ASP A 44 7.48 13.59 -8.38
CA ASP A 44 6.59 13.18 -7.29
C ASP A 44 6.81 11.72 -6.88
N VAL A 45 6.25 11.37 -5.73
CA VAL A 45 6.24 9.98 -5.22
C VAL A 45 4.80 9.47 -5.20
N VAL A 46 4.58 8.27 -5.70
CA VAL A 46 3.28 7.60 -5.67
C VAL A 46 3.37 6.31 -4.85
N LEU A 47 2.56 6.25 -3.81
CA LEU A 47 2.49 5.11 -2.90
C LEU A 47 1.44 4.12 -3.39
N LEU A 48 1.84 2.86 -3.50
CA LEU A 48 1.01 1.76 -3.99
C LEU A 48 0.93 0.65 -2.93
N PRO A 49 0.06 0.80 -1.91
CA PRO A 49 -0.02 -0.14 -0.79
C PRO A 49 -0.77 -1.44 -1.10
N GLY A 50 -0.44 -2.11 -2.21
CA GLY A 50 -0.83 -3.48 -2.50
C GLY A 50 -2.00 -3.68 -3.46
N ASP A 51 -2.21 -4.95 -3.78
CA ASP A 51 -3.21 -5.46 -4.72
C ASP A 51 -3.12 -4.81 -6.11
N LEU A 52 -1.91 -4.93 -6.69
CA LEU A 52 -1.57 -4.27 -7.95
C LEU A 52 -2.01 -5.07 -9.17
N SER A 53 -1.86 -6.40 -9.13
CA SER A 53 -2.15 -7.28 -10.26
C SER A 53 -2.73 -8.63 -9.81
N TRP A 54 -3.66 -9.17 -10.60
CA TRP A 54 -4.20 -10.53 -10.41
C TRP A 54 -3.27 -11.65 -10.90
N ALA A 55 -2.07 -11.32 -11.34
CA ALA A 55 -1.09 -12.31 -11.78
C ALA A 55 -0.80 -13.35 -10.68
N MET A 56 -0.62 -14.60 -11.09
CA MET A 56 -0.22 -15.67 -10.18
C MET A 56 1.31 -15.78 -10.06
N HIS A 57 2.02 -15.39 -11.12
CA HIS A 57 3.48 -15.47 -11.22
C HIS A 57 4.10 -14.13 -11.61
N LEU A 58 5.35 -13.93 -11.20
CA LEU A 58 6.05 -12.64 -11.43
C LEU A 58 6.16 -12.31 -12.93
N GLU A 59 6.39 -13.33 -13.76
CA GLU A 59 6.52 -13.18 -15.21
C GLU A 59 5.23 -12.66 -15.85
N GLU A 60 4.07 -13.07 -15.33
CA GLU A 60 2.75 -12.59 -15.77
C GLU A 60 2.48 -11.14 -15.31
N ALA A 61 2.98 -10.78 -14.12
CA ALA A 61 2.81 -9.43 -13.59
C ALA A 61 3.64 -8.36 -14.33
N LEU A 62 4.66 -8.76 -15.11
CA LEU A 62 5.60 -7.81 -15.74
C LEU A 62 4.90 -6.82 -16.68
N GLU A 63 3.85 -7.25 -17.38
CA GLU A 63 3.09 -6.35 -18.25
C GLU A 63 2.36 -5.27 -17.44
N ASP A 64 1.64 -5.67 -16.39
CA ASP A 64 0.94 -4.75 -15.51
C ASP A 64 1.92 -3.81 -14.78
N LEU A 65 3.03 -4.33 -14.29
CA LEU A 65 4.08 -3.53 -13.67
C LEU A 65 4.72 -2.54 -14.65
N SER A 66 4.87 -2.91 -15.92
CA SER A 66 5.37 -2.02 -16.98
C SER A 66 4.38 -0.89 -17.26
N ARG A 67 3.07 -1.19 -17.28
CA ARG A 67 2.02 -0.16 -17.42
C ARG A 67 2.06 0.86 -16.28
N ILE A 68 2.22 0.39 -15.03
CA ILE A 68 2.41 1.26 -13.86
C ILE A 68 3.74 2.04 -13.99
N GLY A 69 4.82 1.37 -14.36
CA GLY A 69 6.15 1.96 -14.49
C GLY A 69 6.22 3.09 -15.51
N ALA A 70 5.43 3.01 -16.59
CA ALA A 70 5.36 4.03 -17.64
C ALA A 70 4.68 5.34 -17.19
N LEU A 71 3.97 5.36 -16.05
CA LEU A 71 3.34 6.57 -15.52
C LEU A 71 4.39 7.47 -14.84
N PRO A 72 4.17 8.79 -14.76
CA PRO A 72 5.10 9.71 -14.12
C PRO A 72 5.24 9.48 -12.60
N GLY A 73 6.33 9.99 -12.03
CA GLY A 73 6.65 9.89 -10.62
C GLY A 73 7.40 8.61 -10.24
N ARG A 74 7.96 8.58 -9.05
CA ARG A 74 8.62 7.41 -8.44
C ARG A 74 7.60 6.60 -7.66
N LYS A 75 7.48 5.32 -7.93
CA LYS A 75 6.46 4.45 -7.33
C LYS A 75 7.05 3.63 -6.19
N ILE A 76 6.40 3.63 -5.05
CA ILE A 76 6.76 2.80 -3.90
C ILE A 76 5.68 1.74 -3.70
N LEU A 77 6.04 0.49 -3.94
CA LEU A 77 5.14 -0.65 -3.93
C LEU A 77 5.26 -1.42 -2.62
N LEU A 78 4.11 -1.81 -2.10
CA LEU A 78 3.99 -2.79 -1.03
C LEU A 78 3.14 -3.96 -1.52
N ARG A 79 3.37 -5.16 -0.97
CA ARG A 79 2.57 -6.35 -1.30
C ARG A 79 1.17 -6.28 -0.68
N GLY A 80 0.12 -6.58 -1.45
CA GLY A 80 -1.22 -6.88 -0.96
C GLY A 80 -1.49 -8.37 -0.75
N ASN A 81 -2.72 -8.74 -0.47
CA ASN A 81 -3.10 -10.15 -0.28
C ASN A 81 -3.37 -10.88 -1.60
N HIS A 82 -3.74 -10.18 -2.66
CA HIS A 82 -3.94 -10.73 -3.99
C HIS A 82 -2.70 -10.65 -4.89
N ASP A 83 -1.60 -10.03 -4.44
CA ASP A 83 -0.33 -10.05 -5.18
C ASP A 83 0.36 -11.42 -5.02
N TYR A 84 -0.24 -12.48 -5.58
CA TYR A 84 0.31 -13.85 -5.54
C TYR A 84 1.65 -13.96 -6.29
N TRP A 85 1.84 -13.11 -7.29
CA TRP A 85 3.08 -12.99 -8.08
C TRP A 85 4.28 -12.52 -7.26
N TRP A 86 4.04 -11.86 -6.12
CA TRP A 86 5.09 -11.33 -5.27
C TRP A 86 5.89 -12.45 -4.61
N SER A 87 7.00 -12.78 -5.21
CA SER A 87 7.94 -13.82 -4.77
C SER A 87 8.92 -13.29 -3.71
N SER A 88 10.18 -13.73 -3.73
CA SER A 88 11.19 -13.12 -2.87
C SER A 88 11.45 -11.67 -3.27
N ILE A 89 11.65 -10.80 -2.26
CA ILE A 89 11.84 -9.35 -2.50
C ILE A 89 13.00 -9.05 -3.47
N GLY A 90 14.06 -9.84 -3.43
CA GLY A 90 15.20 -9.67 -4.35
C GLY A 90 14.84 -9.98 -5.80
N ARG A 91 13.95 -10.95 -6.08
CA ARG A 91 13.44 -11.20 -7.44
C ARG A 91 12.52 -10.08 -7.89
N VAL A 92 11.61 -9.64 -7.01
CA VAL A 92 10.70 -8.52 -7.30
C VAL A 92 11.49 -7.27 -7.68
N ARG A 93 12.43 -6.83 -6.83
CA ARG A 93 13.22 -5.62 -7.08
C ARG A 93 14.03 -5.66 -8.39
N ARG A 94 14.52 -6.81 -8.80
CA ARG A 94 15.22 -6.94 -10.09
C ARG A 94 14.30 -6.88 -11.30
N ALA A 95 13.03 -7.20 -11.11
CA ALA A 95 12.03 -7.24 -12.18
C ALA A 95 11.24 -5.93 -12.32
N LEU A 96 11.29 -5.05 -11.30
CA LEU A 96 10.58 -3.77 -11.34
C LEU A 96 11.14 -2.86 -12.43
N PRO A 97 10.27 -2.11 -13.13
CA PRO A 97 10.69 -1.03 -14.02
C PRO A 97 11.50 0.05 -13.30
N GLU A 98 12.25 0.81 -14.05
CA GLU A 98 12.96 2.00 -13.53
C GLU A 98 11.98 2.96 -12.84
N GLY A 99 12.40 3.58 -11.74
CA GLY A 99 11.56 4.47 -10.93
C GLY A 99 10.53 3.74 -10.06
N CYS A 100 10.51 2.39 -10.06
CA CYS A 100 9.68 1.59 -9.18
C CYS A 100 10.52 0.94 -8.09
N TYR A 101 10.06 1.05 -6.85
CA TYR A 101 10.73 0.55 -5.65
C TYR A 101 9.77 -0.31 -4.85
N ALA A 102 10.27 -1.34 -4.17
CA ALA A 102 9.46 -2.22 -3.32
C ALA A 102 9.97 -2.24 -1.89
N ILE A 103 9.05 -2.15 -0.93
CA ILE A 103 9.32 -2.25 0.52
C ILE A 103 8.90 -3.64 1.00
N GLN A 104 9.78 -4.28 1.77
CA GLN A 104 9.45 -5.49 2.54
C GLN A 104 10.43 -5.67 3.70
N ASN A 105 9.98 -5.45 4.92
CA ASN A 105 10.75 -5.51 6.17
C ASN A 105 11.91 -4.49 6.25
N ASP A 106 11.96 -3.51 5.39
CA ASP A 106 12.94 -2.45 5.29
C ASP A 106 12.27 -1.11 4.97
N CYS A 107 13.04 -0.09 4.66
CA CYS A 107 12.53 1.24 4.36
C CYS A 107 13.20 1.85 3.12
N LEU A 108 12.57 2.91 2.62
CA LEU A 108 13.17 3.84 1.66
C LEU A 108 13.29 5.23 2.29
N PHE A 109 14.34 5.93 1.93
CA PHE A 109 14.55 7.33 2.29
C PHE A 109 14.72 8.15 1.01
N MET A 110 13.76 9.00 0.72
CA MET A 110 13.73 9.84 -0.48
C MET A 110 13.33 11.27 -0.12
N ASP A 111 14.07 12.23 -0.60
CA ASP A 111 13.77 13.67 -0.48
C ASP A 111 13.41 14.12 0.95
N GLY A 112 14.12 13.57 1.94
CA GLY A 112 13.91 13.89 3.35
C GLY A 112 12.73 13.17 4.00
N LEU A 113 12.05 12.25 3.31
CA LEU A 113 10.94 11.45 3.83
C LEU A 113 11.35 9.97 3.99
N LEU A 114 10.86 9.36 5.05
CA LEU A 114 10.96 7.92 5.28
C LEU A 114 9.66 7.24 4.82
N PHE A 115 9.82 6.12 4.09
CA PHE A 115 8.74 5.25 3.68
C PHE A 115 9.02 3.84 4.20
N ALA A 116 8.11 3.30 5.01
CA ALA A 116 8.24 1.99 5.61
C ALA A 116 6.86 1.34 5.75
N GLY A 117 6.81 0.04 6.01
CA GLY A 117 5.51 -0.60 6.20
C GLY A 117 5.54 -2.11 6.10
N SER A 118 4.36 -2.71 6.26
CA SER A 118 4.11 -4.12 6.01
C SER A 118 2.72 -4.32 5.44
N ARG A 119 2.49 -5.49 4.85
CA ARG A 119 1.16 -5.86 4.37
C ARG A 119 0.08 -5.72 5.45
N GLY A 120 0.43 -6.02 6.70
CA GLY A 120 -0.55 -6.19 7.76
C GLY A 120 -1.35 -7.48 7.62
N TRP A 121 -2.38 -7.61 8.43
CA TRP A 121 -3.36 -8.71 8.40
C TRP A 121 -4.64 -8.28 9.12
N GLN A 122 -5.73 -9.02 8.86
CA GLN A 122 -6.94 -8.86 9.67
C GLN A 122 -6.63 -9.05 11.16
N ILE A 123 -7.23 -8.23 12.02
CA ILE A 123 -7.02 -8.32 13.46
C ILE A 123 -7.91 -9.45 13.97
N PRO A 124 -7.33 -10.56 14.49
CA PRO A 124 -8.12 -11.67 14.97
C PRO A 124 -8.78 -11.36 16.33
N ALA A 125 -9.90 -12.02 16.64
CA ALA A 125 -10.57 -11.87 17.93
C ALA A 125 -9.65 -12.25 19.10
N GLU A 126 -8.80 -13.27 18.90
CA GLU A 126 -7.79 -13.74 19.86
C GLU A 126 -6.38 -13.61 19.27
N PRO A 127 -5.74 -12.42 19.37
CA PRO A 127 -4.42 -12.17 18.77
C PRO A 127 -3.31 -13.09 19.30
N GLU A 128 -3.40 -13.52 20.54
CA GLU A 128 -2.43 -14.42 21.19
C GLU A 128 -2.83 -15.92 21.06
N GLY A 129 -3.94 -16.21 20.40
CA GLY A 129 -4.40 -17.58 20.13
C GLY A 129 -3.52 -18.34 19.13
N ASP A 130 -3.86 -19.63 18.92
CA ASP A 130 -3.11 -20.55 18.06
C ASP A 130 -3.69 -20.68 16.65
N SER A 131 -4.67 -19.86 16.28
CA SER A 131 -5.23 -19.86 14.92
C SER A 131 -4.19 -19.43 13.89
N ASP A 132 -4.37 -19.85 12.63
CA ASP A 132 -3.51 -19.41 11.54
C ASP A 132 -3.53 -17.88 11.39
N ASP A 133 -4.69 -17.25 11.52
CA ASP A 133 -4.83 -15.81 11.47
C ASP A 133 -4.05 -15.11 12.59
N ALA A 134 -4.11 -15.62 13.83
CA ALA A 134 -3.33 -15.08 14.94
C ALA A 134 -1.81 -15.19 14.70
N ARG A 135 -1.36 -16.34 14.16
CA ARG A 135 0.06 -16.54 13.80
C ARG A 135 0.52 -15.58 12.69
N ILE A 136 -0.32 -15.40 11.65
CA ILE A 136 -0.02 -14.46 10.57
C ILE A 136 -0.01 -13.03 11.08
N TYR A 137 -0.99 -12.64 11.88
CA TYR A 137 -1.11 -11.31 12.48
C TYR A 137 0.15 -10.95 13.30
N ARG A 138 0.58 -11.83 14.22
CA ARG A 138 1.80 -11.61 15.01
C ARG A 138 3.05 -11.47 14.14
N ARG A 139 3.16 -12.30 13.10
CA ARG A 139 4.27 -12.20 12.13
C ARG A 139 4.26 -10.87 11.36
N GLU A 140 3.08 -10.38 10.95
CA GLU A 140 2.98 -9.09 10.25
C GLU A 140 3.27 -7.92 11.20
N ARG A 141 2.91 -8.01 12.48
CA ARG A 141 3.33 -7.03 13.51
C ARG A 141 4.85 -6.96 13.62
N GLN A 142 5.53 -8.11 13.70
CA GLN A 142 7.00 -8.16 13.71
C GLN A 142 7.62 -7.56 12.43
N ARG A 143 7.04 -7.84 11.27
CA ARG A 143 7.50 -7.27 9.98
C ARG A 143 7.33 -5.77 9.93
N LEU A 144 6.21 -5.25 10.40
CA LEU A 144 6.01 -3.80 10.51
C LEU A 144 7.07 -3.20 11.42
N GLU A 145 7.29 -3.78 12.60
CA GLU A 145 8.30 -3.30 13.55
C GLU A 145 9.71 -3.30 12.94
N MET A 146 10.11 -4.35 12.24
CA MET A 146 11.39 -4.40 11.51
C MET A 146 11.53 -3.26 10.50
N SER A 147 10.49 -3.02 9.71
CA SER A 147 10.47 -1.98 8.68
C SER A 147 10.58 -0.58 9.30
N LEU A 148 9.80 -0.29 10.33
CA LEU A 148 9.81 1.01 11.03
C LEU A 148 11.12 1.24 11.81
N ALA A 149 11.68 0.19 12.44
CA ALA A 149 12.98 0.27 13.10
C ALA A 149 14.10 0.57 12.09
N SER A 150 14.06 -0.06 10.89
CA SER A 150 14.97 0.26 9.80
C SER A 150 14.86 1.72 9.37
N ALA A 151 13.64 2.27 9.31
CA ALA A 151 13.41 3.67 8.97
C ALA A 151 14.03 4.60 10.03
N ARG A 152 13.81 4.36 11.31
CA ARG A 152 14.38 5.18 12.39
C ARG A 152 15.89 5.05 12.52
N ALA A 153 16.46 3.89 12.20
CA ALA A 153 17.91 3.72 12.08
C ALA A 153 18.51 4.53 10.90
N ARG A 154 17.73 4.76 9.84
CA ARG A 154 18.13 5.58 8.69
C ARG A 154 18.09 7.08 8.99
N SER A 155 17.06 7.53 9.69
CA SER A 155 16.91 8.90 10.19
C SER A 155 15.98 8.91 11.41
N ALA A 156 16.46 9.45 12.54
CA ALA A 156 15.67 9.54 13.77
C ALA A 156 14.48 10.51 13.64
N ASP A 157 14.68 11.64 12.92
CA ASP A 157 13.78 12.77 12.96
C ASP A 157 12.98 13.01 11.66
N ALA A 158 13.36 12.34 10.56
CA ALA A 158 12.67 12.55 9.29
C ALA A 158 11.20 12.12 9.38
N PRO A 159 10.28 12.87 8.74
CA PRO A 159 8.88 12.48 8.68
C PRO A 159 8.72 11.08 8.09
N LEU A 160 7.92 10.25 8.76
CA LEU A 160 7.69 8.86 8.41
C LEU A 160 6.27 8.66 7.88
N ILE A 161 6.16 8.20 6.65
CA ILE A 161 4.93 7.76 6.01
C ILE A 161 4.93 6.23 6.00
N ALA A 162 3.95 5.63 6.65
CA ALA A 162 3.81 4.18 6.69
C ALA A 162 2.82 3.69 5.64
N LEU A 163 3.18 2.60 4.95
CA LEU A 163 2.33 1.91 4.00
C LEU A 163 1.84 0.61 4.63
N MET A 164 0.55 0.38 4.57
CA MET A 164 -0.06 -0.90 4.94
C MET A 164 -1.05 -1.31 3.84
N HIS A 165 -1.29 -2.62 3.69
CA HIS A 165 -2.38 -3.05 2.82
C HIS A 165 -3.67 -3.24 3.62
N TYR A 166 -3.63 -4.06 4.68
CA TYR A 166 -4.77 -4.21 5.59
C TYR A 166 -4.97 -2.97 6.47
N PRO A 167 -6.21 -2.69 6.91
CA PRO A 167 -6.48 -1.64 7.87
C PRO A 167 -5.59 -1.75 9.11
N PRO A 168 -4.96 -0.65 9.55
CA PRO A 168 -4.04 -0.67 10.71
C PRO A 168 -4.74 -0.91 12.04
N ARG A 169 -6.03 -0.56 12.14
CA ARG A 169 -6.89 -0.75 13.32
C ARG A 169 -8.34 -0.89 12.92
N THR A 170 -9.18 -1.30 13.87
CA THR A 170 -10.64 -1.24 13.78
C THR A 170 -11.19 -0.38 14.93
N GLU A 171 -12.50 -0.12 14.94
CA GLU A 171 -13.14 0.53 16.09
C GLU A 171 -12.95 -0.25 17.40
N ALA A 172 -12.88 -1.59 17.32
CA ALA A 172 -12.78 -2.48 18.47
C ALA A 172 -11.34 -2.77 18.93
N ALA A 173 -10.32 -2.53 18.09
CA ALA A 173 -8.95 -2.94 18.38
C ALA A 173 -7.90 -2.03 17.76
N GLU A 174 -6.90 -1.62 18.54
CA GLU A 174 -5.77 -0.78 18.08
C GLU A 174 -4.91 -1.45 17.00
N GLY A 175 -4.89 -2.77 16.93
CA GLY A 175 -4.20 -3.53 15.90
C GLY A 175 -2.72 -3.21 15.78
N PHE A 176 -2.35 -2.55 14.68
CA PHE A 176 -0.98 -2.14 14.37
C PHE A 176 -0.67 -0.68 14.78
N SER A 177 -1.69 0.09 15.22
CA SER A 177 -1.56 1.52 15.50
C SER A 177 -0.63 1.81 16.68
N ASP A 178 -0.53 0.90 17.66
CA ASP A 178 0.41 1.00 18.77
C ASP A 178 1.87 1.01 18.29
N ILE A 179 2.19 0.17 17.30
CA ILE A 179 3.54 0.12 16.69
C ILE A 179 3.79 1.39 15.87
N LEU A 180 2.84 1.78 15.02
CA LEU A 180 2.94 2.97 14.19
C LEU A 180 3.19 4.23 15.04
N ARG A 181 2.44 4.40 16.12
CA ARG A 181 2.60 5.51 17.08
C ARG A 181 3.96 5.46 17.78
N ARG A 182 4.38 4.29 18.27
CA ARG A 182 5.67 4.11 18.96
C ARG A 182 6.87 4.51 18.10
N TYR A 183 6.80 4.28 16.79
CA TYR A 183 7.83 4.68 15.83
C TYR A 183 7.59 6.08 15.24
N GLY A 184 6.57 6.79 15.66
CA GLY A 184 6.28 8.16 15.23
C GLY A 184 5.92 8.26 13.76
N ALA A 185 5.10 7.34 13.23
CA ALA A 185 4.51 7.50 11.92
C ALA A 185 3.60 8.75 11.93
N ALA A 186 3.85 9.69 11.02
CA ALA A 186 3.03 10.88 10.87
C ALA A 186 1.79 10.64 10.00
N VAL A 187 1.96 9.79 9.00
CA VAL A 187 0.92 9.44 8.04
C VAL A 187 0.90 7.93 7.82
N VAL A 188 -0.28 7.38 7.66
CA VAL A 188 -0.49 5.97 7.28
C VAL A 188 -1.41 5.89 6.07
N VAL A 189 -0.93 5.29 4.99
CA VAL A 189 -1.75 4.98 3.80
C VAL A 189 -2.06 3.50 3.76
N TYR A 190 -3.32 3.13 3.47
CA TYR A 190 -3.71 1.72 3.42
C TYR A 190 -4.86 1.48 2.43
N GLY A 191 -4.98 0.23 1.96
CA GLY A 191 -5.97 -0.21 0.98
C GLY A 191 -6.96 -1.24 1.51
N HIS A 192 -7.17 -2.30 0.71
CA HIS A 192 -7.90 -3.53 1.06
C HIS A 192 -9.42 -3.40 1.18
N LEU A 193 -9.95 -2.28 1.64
CA LEU A 193 -11.40 -2.11 1.85
C LEU A 193 -12.09 -1.65 0.57
N HIS A 194 -13.16 -2.36 0.20
CA HIS A 194 -13.96 -2.09 -0.99
C HIS A 194 -15.44 -2.01 -0.69
N GLY A 195 -16.19 -1.31 -1.53
CA GLY A 195 -17.65 -1.27 -1.48
C GLY A 195 -18.18 -0.93 -0.09
N ALA A 196 -18.99 -1.82 0.50
CA ALA A 196 -19.58 -1.61 1.82
C ALA A 196 -18.53 -1.55 2.95
N GLY A 197 -17.37 -2.19 2.79
CA GLY A 197 -16.25 -2.14 3.76
C GLY A 197 -15.67 -0.75 3.97
N LEU A 198 -15.83 0.13 3.00
CA LEU A 198 -15.38 1.52 3.08
C LEU A 198 -16.09 2.36 4.15
N ALA A 199 -17.29 1.95 4.59
CA ALA A 199 -18.04 2.67 5.62
C ALA A 199 -17.35 2.66 6.99
N GLY A 200 -16.56 1.60 7.29
CA GLY A 200 -15.77 1.48 8.52
C GLY A 200 -14.30 1.90 8.37
N ALA A 201 -13.96 2.55 7.25
CA ALA A 201 -12.58 2.95 6.99
C ALA A 201 -12.14 4.10 7.91
N LEU A 202 -11.00 3.93 8.56
CA LEU A 202 -10.36 4.98 9.33
C LEU A 202 -9.77 6.04 8.40
N ARG A 203 -10.16 7.29 8.59
CA ARG A 203 -9.66 8.44 7.81
C ARG A 203 -9.45 9.65 8.70
N GLY A 204 -8.45 10.47 8.34
CA GLY A 204 -8.09 11.69 9.07
C GLY A 204 -7.25 11.40 10.31
N GLU A 205 -7.08 12.43 11.13
CA GLU A 205 -6.19 12.40 12.28
C GLU A 205 -6.79 11.65 13.47
N VAL A 206 -6.08 10.59 13.90
CA VAL A 206 -6.41 9.84 15.12
C VAL A 206 -5.11 9.54 15.86
N ASP A 207 -5.06 9.89 17.15
CA ASP A 207 -3.90 9.68 18.03
C ASP A 207 -2.58 10.25 17.47
N GLY A 208 -2.66 11.39 16.75
CA GLY A 208 -1.51 12.08 16.15
C GLY A 208 -0.99 11.45 14.86
N ILE A 209 -1.72 10.55 14.25
CA ILE A 209 -1.43 9.94 12.95
C ILE A 209 -2.54 10.29 11.97
N ASP A 210 -2.17 10.76 10.79
CA ASP A 210 -3.13 11.01 9.70
C ASP A 210 -3.32 9.75 8.85
N TYR A 211 -4.54 9.21 8.80
CA TYR A 211 -4.88 7.96 8.14
C TYR A 211 -5.59 8.20 6.81
N HIS A 212 -5.06 7.60 5.75
CA HIS A 212 -5.61 7.64 4.40
C HIS A 212 -5.97 6.24 3.91
N GLN A 213 -7.26 6.00 3.71
CA GLN A 213 -7.74 4.80 3.03
C GLN A 213 -7.78 5.07 1.53
N VAL A 214 -6.95 4.35 0.76
CA VAL A 214 -6.64 4.69 -0.62
C VAL A 214 -6.98 3.61 -1.66
N SER A 215 -7.92 2.69 -1.34
CA SER A 215 -8.44 1.77 -2.35
C SER A 215 -9.09 2.55 -3.50
N CYS A 216 -8.77 2.20 -4.72
CA CYS A 216 -9.09 2.99 -5.89
C CYS A 216 -10.60 3.22 -6.11
N ASP A 217 -11.47 2.25 -5.81
CA ASP A 217 -12.92 2.41 -5.88
C ASP A 217 -13.45 3.39 -4.84
N GLY A 218 -12.86 3.39 -3.62
CA GLY A 218 -13.17 4.33 -2.56
C GLY A 218 -12.78 5.78 -2.89
N LEU A 219 -11.80 5.97 -3.75
CA LEU A 219 -11.34 7.26 -4.26
C LEU A 219 -12.00 7.68 -5.58
N GLY A 220 -12.96 6.89 -6.08
CA GLY A 220 -13.58 7.14 -7.37
C GLY A 220 -12.60 7.01 -8.55
N PHE A 221 -11.56 6.17 -8.38
CA PHE A 221 -10.47 5.91 -9.34
C PHE A 221 -9.60 7.14 -9.62
N ARG A 222 -9.29 7.91 -8.58
CA ARG A 222 -8.39 9.06 -8.58
C ARG A 222 -7.33 8.89 -7.49
N LEU A 223 -6.18 9.53 -7.67
CA LEU A 223 -5.14 9.50 -6.65
C LEU A 223 -5.48 10.43 -5.48
N ASP A 224 -5.18 10.00 -4.26
CA ASP A 224 -5.22 10.85 -3.09
C ASP A 224 -3.91 11.63 -2.94
N CYS A 225 -3.99 12.92 -2.61
CA CYS A 225 -2.83 13.76 -2.34
C CYS A 225 -2.51 13.72 -0.85
N ILE A 226 -1.51 12.95 -0.50
CA ILE A 226 -1.06 12.73 0.89
C ILE A 226 -0.28 13.95 1.40
N ARG A 227 0.51 14.56 0.52
CA ARG A 227 1.31 15.73 0.82
C ARG A 227 1.53 16.52 -0.47
N PRO A 228 1.16 17.82 -0.53
CA PRO A 228 1.35 18.67 -1.70
C PRO A 228 2.82 19.07 -1.93
#